data_4d523be1bb280691f134f3922a8ef702
#
_entry.id   4d523be1bb280691f134f3922a8ef702
#
_cell.length_a   1.000
_cell.length_b   1.000
_cell.length_c   1.000
_cell.angle_alpha   90.00
_cell.angle_beta   90.00
_cell.angle_gamma   90.00
#
_symmetry.space_group_name_H-M   'P 1'
#
loop_
_entity.id
_entity.type
_entity.pdbx_description
1 polymer ?
#
loop_
_entity_poly.entity_id
_entity_poly.type
_entity_poly.pdbx_seq_one_letter_code
_entity_poly.pdbx_strand_id
1 'polypeptide(L)'
;MTNNSVSLHRVIKASPEKVFRAFADPVAHSTWLPPYGFICTIQQMDFKVGGKFKMTFINFSTGNGHSFGGEYLEIKANEYIKYSDKFDDPNLPGEMTTSIWLNKVSVGTELKVVQEGIPDVIPAEMCYLGWQETLEKLIKLVEPEIPDA
;
A
#
# COMPACT_ATOMS: atom_id res chain seq x y z
N MET A 1 -7.89 -18.49 -18.21
CA MET A 1 -7.94 -17.15 -17.64
C MET A 1 -7.13 -17.14 -16.34
N THR A 2 -6.10 -16.33 -16.29
CA THR A 2 -5.24 -16.23 -15.11
C THR A 2 -5.92 -15.38 -14.04
N ASN A 3 -5.87 -15.85 -12.80
CA ASN A 3 -6.33 -15.06 -11.67
C ASN A 3 -5.15 -14.21 -11.18
N ASN A 4 -5.08 -12.96 -11.63
CA ASN A 4 -3.99 -12.04 -11.33
C ASN A 4 -4.36 -11.14 -10.15
N SER A 5 -4.67 -11.76 -9.03
CA SER A 5 -5.03 -11.02 -7.82
C SER A 5 -4.43 -11.66 -6.58
N VAL A 6 -4.30 -10.84 -5.53
CA VAL A 6 -3.88 -11.29 -4.21
C VAL A 6 -4.80 -10.69 -3.15
N SER A 7 -4.92 -11.39 -2.03
CA SER A 7 -5.74 -10.96 -0.91
C SER A 7 -5.00 -11.28 0.39
N LEU A 8 -4.91 -10.29 1.28
CA LEU A 8 -4.29 -10.45 2.59
C LEU A 8 -5.20 -9.91 3.67
N HIS A 9 -5.09 -10.50 4.85
CA HIS A 9 -5.87 -10.13 6.02
C HIS A 9 -4.94 -10.03 7.22
N ARG A 10 -5.09 -8.96 8.02
CA ARG A 10 -4.31 -8.76 9.24
C ARG A 10 -5.20 -8.17 10.33
N VAL A 11 -4.91 -8.55 11.57
CA VAL A 11 -5.51 -7.92 12.74
C VAL A 11 -4.41 -7.08 13.39
N ILE A 12 -4.67 -5.79 13.56
CA ILE A 12 -3.67 -4.81 13.98
C ILE A 12 -4.12 -4.19 15.31
N LYS A 13 -3.20 -4.13 16.28
CA LYS A 13 -3.46 -3.56 17.60
C LYS A 13 -3.29 -2.04 17.58
N ALA A 14 -4.06 -1.39 16.71
CA ALA A 14 -4.10 0.06 16.59
C ALA A 14 -5.47 0.45 16.06
N SER A 15 -5.94 1.64 16.40
CA SER A 15 -7.27 2.10 15.97
C SER A 15 -7.34 2.28 14.46
N PRO A 16 -8.55 2.15 13.87
CA PRO A 16 -8.71 2.43 12.43
C PRO A 16 -8.24 3.85 12.05
N GLU A 17 -8.42 4.82 12.92
CA GLU A 17 -7.97 6.20 12.70
C GLU A 17 -6.45 6.28 12.55
N LYS A 18 -5.72 5.56 13.40
CA LYS A 18 -4.25 5.54 13.35
C LYS A 18 -3.74 4.80 12.12
N VAL A 19 -4.37 3.67 11.78
CA VAL A 19 -4.03 2.90 10.58
C VAL A 19 -4.34 3.73 9.33
N PHE A 20 -5.52 4.34 9.27
CA PHE A 20 -5.91 5.18 8.12
C PHE A 20 -4.92 6.33 7.91
N ARG A 21 -4.50 6.99 8.99
CA ARG A 21 -3.53 8.07 8.91
C ARG A 21 -2.21 7.61 8.29
N ALA A 22 -1.81 6.37 8.54
CA ALA A 22 -0.59 5.81 7.95
C ALA A 22 -0.70 5.65 6.43
N PHE A 23 -1.90 5.51 5.90
CA PHE A 23 -2.15 5.51 4.45
C PHE A 23 -2.23 6.93 3.89
N ALA A 24 -2.77 7.87 4.66
CA ALA A 24 -3.07 9.22 4.20
C ALA A 24 -1.88 10.18 4.28
N ASP A 25 -0.98 9.96 5.23
CA ASP A 25 0.19 10.81 5.45
C ASP A 25 1.33 10.36 4.52
N PRO A 26 1.82 11.23 3.61
CA PRO A 26 2.87 10.84 2.67
C PRO A 26 4.16 10.36 3.34
N VAL A 27 4.58 11.00 4.43
CA VAL A 27 5.80 10.59 5.13
C VAL A 27 5.63 9.21 5.75
N ALA A 28 4.51 9.00 6.43
CA ALA A 28 4.20 7.68 7.00
C ALA A 28 4.11 6.62 5.90
N HIS A 29 3.36 6.91 4.83
CA HIS A 29 3.15 5.97 3.73
C HIS A 29 4.47 5.56 3.07
N SER A 30 5.38 6.50 2.85
CA SER A 30 6.70 6.22 2.28
C SER A 30 7.57 5.36 3.20
N THR A 31 7.29 5.39 4.49
CA THR A 31 8.07 4.64 5.48
C THR A 31 7.73 3.15 5.48
N TRP A 32 6.46 2.80 5.30
CA TRP A 32 6.05 1.39 5.41
C TRP A 32 5.70 0.73 4.08
N LEU A 33 5.32 1.48 3.04
CA LEU A 33 4.83 0.91 1.78
C LEU A 33 5.88 0.09 1.02
N PRO A 34 7.16 0.53 0.89
CA PRO A 34 8.12 -0.26 0.12
C PRO A 34 8.46 -1.58 0.83
N PRO A 35 8.57 -2.68 0.08
CA PRO A 35 9.02 -3.94 0.68
C PRO A 35 10.46 -3.85 1.16
N TYR A 36 10.93 -4.88 1.86
CA TYR A 36 12.28 -4.88 2.42
C TYR A 36 13.32 -4.69 1.32
N GLY A 37 14.31 -3.85 1.60
CA GLY A 37 15.40 -3.57 0.67
C GLY A 37 15.10 -2.45 -0.32
N PHE A 38 13.92 -1.84 -0.22
CA PHE A 38 13.54 -0.70 -1.08
C PHE A 38 13.31 0.55 -0.25
N ILE A 39 13.58 1.68 -0.88
CA ILE A 39 13.28 3.01 -0.35
C ILE A 39 12.20 3.61 -1.26
N CYS A 40 11.27 4.35 -0.68
CA CYS A 40 10.21 5.01 -1.45
C CYS A 40 10.42 6.52 -1.46
N THR A 41 10.37 7.11 -2.64
CA THR A 41 10.25 8.56 -2.81
C THR A 41 8.87 8.86 -3.39
N ILE A 42 8.22 9.92 -2.89
CA ILE A 42 6.89 10.31 -3.35
C ILE A 42 7.03 11.62 -4.12
N GLN A 43 6.74 11.58 -5.42
CA GLN A 43 6.75 12.75 -6.26
C GLN A 43 5.45 13.53 -6.13
N GLN A 44 4.33 12.83 -5.96
CA GLN A 44 3.01 13.43 -5.83
C GLN A 44 2.13 12.51 -4.99
N MET A 45 1.30 13.07 -4.13
CA MET A 45 0.30 12.32 -3.40
C MET A 45 -0.84 13.24 -2.99
N ASP A 46 -1.90 13.27 -3.80
CA ASP A 46 -3.12 14.01 -3.53
C ASP A 46 -4.15 13.05 -2.93
N PHE A 47 -4.14 12.89 -1.62
CA PHE A 47 -5.00 11.92 -0.94
C PHE A 47 -6.44 12.43 -0.83
N LYS A 48 -7.16 12.34 -1.95
CA LYS A 48 -8.59 12.68 -2.07
C LYS A 48 -9.15 11.93 -3.27
N VAL A 49 -10.46 11.73 -3.32
CA VAL A 49 -11.12 11.10 -4.47
C VAL A 49 -10.82 11.92 -5.73
N GLY A 50 -10.32 11.24 -6.76
CA GLY A 50 -9.87 11.88 -8.00
C GLY A 50 -8.45 12.42 -7.93
N GLY A 51 -7.84 12.43 -6.76
CA GLY A 51 -6.43 12.83 -6.60
C GLY A 51 -5.48 11.80 -7.15
N LYS A 52 -4.30 12.24 -7.60
CA LYS A 52 -3.31 11.36 -8.21
C LYS A 52 -2.09 11.19 -7.31
N PHE A 53 -1.39 10.09 -7.51
CA PHE A 53 -0.12 9.85 -6.83
C PHE A 53 0.93 9.34 -7.81
N LYS A 54 2.19 9.60 -7.49
CA LYS A 54 3.35 9.13 -8.23
C LYS A 54 4.45 8.82 -7.23
N MET A 55 5.01 7.62 -7.32
CA MET A 55 6.01 7.13 -6.39
C MET A 55 7.10 6.37 -7.12
N THR A 56 8.26 6.26 -6.50
CA THR A 56 9.39 5.47 -7.00
C THR A 56 9.91 4.58 -5.88
N PHE A 57 9.98 3.29 -6.14
CA PHE A 57 10.69 2.35 -5.26
C PHE A 57 12.11 2.21 -5.77
N ILE A 58 13.08 2.48 -4.90
CA ILE A 58 14.49 2.41 -5.23
C ILE A 58 15.07 1.16 -4.56
N ASN A 59 15.61 0.25 -5.37
CA ASN A 59 16.32 -0.91 -4.86
C ASN A 59 17.62 -0.41 -4.21
N PHE A 60 17.74 -0.55 -2.91
CA PHE A 60 18.88 0.00 -2.18
C PHE A 60 20.21 -0.65 -2.59
N SER A 61 20.19 -1.93 -2.96
CA SER A 61 21.39 -2.65 -3.37
C SER A 61 21.96 -2.18 -4.70
N THR A 62 21.10 -1.80 -5.65
CA THR A 62 21.51 -1.42 -7.00
C THR A 62 21.41 0.07 -7.28
N GLY A 63 20.56 0.79 -6.54
CA GLY A 63 20.21 2.17 -6.82
C GLY A 63 19.18 2.33 -7.94
N ASN A 64 18.69 1.23 -8.52
CA ASN A 64 17.72 1.30 -9.61
C ASN A 64 16.33 1.64 -9.08
N GLY A 65 15.65 2.56 -9.76
CA GLY A 65 14.31 3.01 -9.40
C GLY A 65 13.24 2.38 -10.30
N HIS A 66 12.08 2.13 -9.70
CA HIS A 66 10.90 1.62 -10.38
C HIS A 66 9.73 2.51 -10.01
N SER A 67 9.23 3.27 -10.99
CA SER A 67 8.17 4.26 -10.74
C SER A 67 6.81 3.71 -11.10
N PHE A 68 5.81 4.16 -10.35
CA PHE A 68 4.42 3.80 -10.56
C PHE A 68 3.53 4.94 -10.07
N GLY A 69 2.30 4.93 -10.52
CA GLY A 69 1.35 5.94 -10.10
C GLY A 69 -0.07 5.56 -10.43
N GLY A 70 -1.00 6.34 -9.92
CA GLY A 70 -2.41 6.08 -10.11
C GLY A 70 -3.30 7.18 -9.58
N GLU A 71 -4.52 6.80 -9.27
CA GLU A 71 -5.56 7.72 -8.84
C GLU A 71 -6.35 7.11 -7.69
N TYR A 72 -6.70 7.94 -6.70
CA TYR A 72 -7.59 7.51 -5.62
C TYR A 72 -9.03 7.53 -6.15
N LEU A 73 -9.65 6.35 -6.18
CA LEU A 73 -10.99 6.16 -6.73
C LEU A 73 -12.09 6.32 -5.69
N GLU A 74 -11.86 5.81 -4.48
CA GLU A 74 -12.79 5.92 -3.37
C GLU A 74 -12.00 6.07 -2.07
N ILE A 75 -12.48 6.95 -1.19
CA ILE A 75 -11.91 7.12 0.15
C ILE A 75 -13.07 7.34 1.11
N LYS A 76 -13.17 6.48 2.11
CA LYS A 76 -14.09 6.67 3.23
C LYS A 76 -13.23 6.67 4.50
N ALA A 77 -13.19 7.82 5.16
CA ALA A 77 -12.29 8.03 6.30
C ALA A 77 -12.40 6.91 7.33
N ASN A 78 -11.25 6.34 7.70
CA ASN A 78 -11.10 5.29 8.69
C ASN A 78 -11.75 3.95 8.34
N GLU A 79 -12.26 3.78 7.11
CA GLU A 79 -12.99 2.57 6.72
C GLU A 79 -12.54 1.95 5.40
N TYR A 80 -12.25 2.77 4.37
CA TYR A 80 -12.04 2.21 3.03
C TYR A 80 -11.20 3.12 2.14
N ILE A 81 -10.29 2.51 1.39
CA ILE A 81 -9.48 3.20 0.37
C ILE A 81 -9.43 2.30 -0.86
N LYS A 82 -9.69 2.87 -2.04
CA LYS A 82 -9.53 2.18 -3.30
C LYS A 82 -8.75 3.07 -4.25
N TYR A 83 -7.70 2.53 -4.87
CA TYR A 83 -6.93 3.28 -5.86
C TYR A 83 -6.55 2.41 -7.03
N SER A 84 -6.37 3.05 -8.19
CA SER A 84 -5.75 2.44 -9.35
C SER A 84 -4.25 2.60 -9.27
N ASP A 85 -3.52 1.74 -9.97
CA ASP A 85 -2.07 1.76 -9.97
C ASP A 85 -1.52 1.21 -11.27
N LYS A 86 -0.47 1.83 -11.78
CA LYS A 86 0.14 1.44 -13.04
C LYS A 86 1.64 1.67 -12.99
N PHE A 87 2.40 0.66 -13.43
CA PHE A 87 3.84 0.81 -13.58
C PHE A 87 4.18 1.70 -14.77
N ASP A 88 5.23 2.51 -14.64
CA ASP A 88 5.75 3.31 -15.74
C ASP A 88 6.43 2.43 -16.79
N ASP A 89 6.94 1.27 -16.38
CA ASP A 89 7.64 0.33 -17.26
C ASP A 89 6.67 -0.23 -18.31
N PRO A 90 6.91 0.00 -19.61
CA PRO A 90 6.03 -0.51 -20.66
C PRO A 90 6.03 -2.04 -20.77
N ASN A 91 7.00 -2.72 -20.18
CA ASN A 91 7.02 -4.19 -20.09
C ASN A 91 6.10 -4.73 -19.02
N LEU A 92 5.52 -3.86 -18.20
CA LEU A 92 4.55 -4.20 -17.16
C LEU A 92 3.23 -3.47 -17.46
N PRO A 93 2.54 -3.85 -18.56
CA PRO A 93 1.35 -3.14 -18.99
C PRO A 93 0.13 -3.45 -18.13
N GLY A 94 -0.87 -2.60 -18.22
CA GLY A 94 -2.13 -2.79 -17.53
C GLY A 94 -2.25 -1.91 -16.30
N GLU A 95 -3.44 -1.91 -15.72
CA GLU A 95 -3.75 -1.11 -14.56
C GLU A 95 -4.23 -2.04 -13.45
N MET A 96 -3.61 -1.90 -12.28
CA MET A 96 -4.02 -2.63 -11.09
C MET A 96 -5.03 -1.81 -10.31
N THR A 97 -5.82 -2.48 -9.50
CA THR A 97 -6.74 -1.83 -8.55
C THR A 97 -6.51 -2.44 -7.18
N THR A 98 -6.29 -1.59 -6.19
CA THR A 98 -6.09 -2.02 -4.81
C THR A 98 -7.22 -1.48 -3.95
N SER A 99 -7.83 -2.37 -3.17
CA SER A 99 -8.90 -2.03 -2.23
C SER A 99 -8.45 -2.40 -0.82
N ILE A 100 -8.68 -1.48 0.12
CA ILE A 100 -8.26 -1.64 1.51
C ILE A 100 -9.45 -1.36 2.40
N TRP A 101 -9.80 -2.33 3.24
CA TRP A 101 -10.89 -2.20 4.23
C TRP A 101 -10.30 -2.18 5.62
N LEU A 102 -10.82 -1.26 6.43
CA LEU A 102 -10.47 -1.12 7.85
C LEU A 102 -11.74 -1.26 8.66
N ASN A 103 -11.84 -2.35 9.43
CA ASN A 103 -12.99 -2.57 10.31
C ASN A 103 -12.53 -2.51 11.76
N LYS A 104 -13.26 -1.75 12.58
CA LYS A 104 -12.97 -1.70 14.01
C LYS A 104 -13.31 -3.03 14.66
N VAL A 105 -12.37 -3.58 15.42
CA VAL A 105 -12.54 -4.80 16.20
C VAL A 105 -12.07 -4.53 17.64
N SER A 106 -12.32 -5.48 18.55
CA SER A 106 -12.04 -5.28 19.98
C SER A 106 -10.58 -4.94 20.28
N VAL A 107 -9.63 -5.49 19.55
CA VAL A 107 -8.20 -5.25 19.77
C VAL A 107 -7.64 -4.10 18.91
N GLY A 108 -8.44 -3.54 18.01
CA GLY A 108 -7.99 -2.45 17.15
C GLY A 108 -8.65 -2.48 15.79
N THR A 109 -7.93 -2.94 14.78
CA THR A 109 -8.39 -2.91 13.38
C THR A 109 -8.22 -4.26 12.71
N GLU A 110 -9.26 -4.70 12.01
CA GLU A 110 -9.16 -5.77 11.02
C GLU A 110 -8.92 -5.11 9.67
N LEU A 111 -7.80 -5.44 9.05
CA LEU A 111 -7.41 -4.88 7.75
C LEU A 111 -7.46 -5.97 6.69
N LYS A 112 -8.06 -5.64 5.55
CA LYS A 112 -8.06 -6.52 4.39
C LYS A 112 -7.55 -5.74 3.18
N VAL A 113 -6.67 -6.35 2.40
CA VAL A 113 -6.14 -5.79 1.15
C VAL A 113 -6.47 -6.75 0.02
N VAL A 114 -6.99 -6.22 -1.08
CA VAL A 114 -7.19 -6.98 -2.32
C VAL A 114 -6.57 -6.16 -3.45
N GLN A 115 -5.62 -6.76 -4.16
CA GLN A 115 -5.02 -6.16 -5.36
C GLN A 115 -5.36 -7.02 -6.56
N GLU A 116 -5.92 -6.39 -7.60
CA GLU A 116 -6.39 -7.05 -8.81
C GLU A 116 -5.72 -6.43 -10.04
N GLY A 117 -5.74 -7.16 -11.15
CA GLY A 117 -5.18 -6.66 -12.41
C GLY A 117 -3.66 -6.69 -12.48
N ILE A 118 -3.01 -7.56 -11.72
CA ILE A 118 -1.56 -7.70 -11.74
C ILE A 118 -1.12 -8.12 -13.15
N PRO A 119 -0.09 -7.46 -13.75
CA PRO A 119 0.42 -7.86 -15.07
C PRO A 119 0.81 -9.34 -15.12
N ASP A 120 0.50 -10.00 -16.22
CA ASP A 120 0.73 -11.45 -16.38
C ASP A 120 2.19 -11.87 -16.19
N VAL A 121 3.12 -10.98 -16.50
CA VAL A 121 4.56 -11.25 -16.34
C VAL A 121 5.00 -11.28 -14.88
N ILE A 122 4.19 -10.80 -13.95
CA ILE A 122 4.49 -10.82 -12.53
C ILE A 122 3.75 -11.97 -11.88
N PRO A 123 4.46 -12.96 -11.31
CA PRO A 123 3.79 -14.01 -10.54
C PRO A 123 3.01 -13.39 -9.35
N ALA A 124 1.76 -13.81 -9.18
CA ALA A 124 0.91 -13.27 -8.11
C ALA A 124 1.56 -13.42 -6.73
N GLU A 125 2.25 -14.52 -6.49
CA GLU A 125 2.93 -14.78 -5.22
C GLU A 125 4.05 -13.77 -4.92
N MET A 126 4.63 -13.15 -5.95
CA MET A 126 5.63 -12.09 -5.75
C MET A 126 4.96 -10.84 -5.19
N CYS A 127 3.79 -10.48 -5.70
CA CYS A 127 3.00 -9.38 -5.14
C CYS A 127 2.52 -9.70 -3.73
N TYR A 128 2.14 -10.95 -3.48
CA TYR A 128 1.73 -11.39 -2.14
C TYR A 128 2.86 -11.22 -1.13
N LEU A 129 4.08 -11.65 -1.49
CA LEU A 129 5.25 -11.51 -0.63
C LEU A 129 5.56 -10.03 -0.36
N GLY A 130 5.47 -9.18 -1.40
CA GLY A 130 5.66 -7.74 -1.24
C GLY A 130 4.66 -7.15 -0.25
N TRP A 131 3.38 -7.47 -0.40
CA TRP A 131 2.35 -7.01 0.53
C TRP A 131 2.57 -7.54 1.94
N GLN A 132 3.02 -8.79 2.09
CA GLN A 132 3.29 -9.38 3.39
C GLN A 132 4.36 -8.58 4.13
N GLU A 133 5.46 -8.24 3.46
CA GLU A 133 6.54 -7.42 4.03
C GLU A 133 6.06 -6.00 4.34
N THR A 134 5.34 -5.40 3.42
CA THR A 134 4.78 -4.06 3.56
C THR A 134 3.86 -3.97 4.78
N LEU A 135 2.96 -4.93 4.95
CA LEU A 135 2.03 -4.95 6.08
C LEU A 135 2.74 -5.20 7.42
N GLU A 136 3.84 -5.94 7.44
CA GLU A 136 4.67 -6.08 8.64
C GLU A 136 5.25 -4.73 9.06
N LYS A 137 5.72 -3.94 8.10
CA LYS A 137 6.24 -2.60 8.37
C LYS A 137 5.14 -1.66 8.86
N LEU A 138 3.95 -1.75 8.26
CA LEU A 138 2.80 -0.96 8.72
C LEU A 138 2.48 -1.28 10.19
N ILE A 139 2.43 -2.55 10.54
CA ILE A 139 2.15 -2.99 11.91
C ILE A 139 3.20 -2.42 12.87
N LYS A 140 4.47 -2.49 12.52
CA LYS A 140 5.57 -1.97 13.35
C LYS A 140 5.52 -0.45 13.51
N LEU A 141 4.90 0.25 12.58
CA LEU A 141 4.73 1.70 12.69
C LEU A 141 3.54 2.08 13.58
N VAL A 142 2.40 1.40 13.40
CA VAL A 142 1.15 1.85 14.03
C VAL A 142 0.86 1.22 15.39
N GLU A 143 1.38 0.02 15.68
CA GLU A 143 1.10 -0.64 16.96
C GLU A 143 1.82 -0.04 18.17
N PRO A 144 3.09 0.37 18.06
CA PRO A 144 3.76 0.96 19.22
C PRO A 144 3.07 2.25 19.67
N GLU A 145 2.91 2.39 20.98
CA GLU A 145 2.45 3.62 21.60
C GLU A 145 3.63 4.21 22.37
N ILE A 146 4.24 5.23 21.77
CA ILE A 146 5.46 5.84 22.31
C ILE A 146 5.07 7.18 22.93
N PRO A 147 5.14 7.31 24.24
CA PRO A 147 4.82 8.58 24.87
C PRO A 147 5.92 9.61 24.61
N ASP A 148 5.51 10.82 24.35
CA ASP A 148 6.44 11.95 24.30
C ASP A 148 6.85 12.32 25.72
N ALA A 149 8.11 12.62 25.90
CA ALA A 149 8.65 12.96 27.21
C ALA A 149 8.20 14.35 27.67
#